data_f363a9f7da1ea552a88da2b190d3c63e
#
_entry.id   f363a9f7da1ea552a88da2b190d3c63e
#
_cell.length_a   1.000
_cell.length_b   1.000
_cell.length_c   1.000
_cell.angle_alpha   90.00
_cell.angle_beta   90.00
_cell.angle_gamma   90.00
#
_symmetry.space_group_name_H-M   'P 1'
#
loop_
_entity.id
_entity.type
_entity.pdbx_description
1 polymer ?
#
loop_
_entity_poly.entity_id
_entity_poly.type
_entity_poly.pdbx_seq_one_letter_code
_entity_poly.pdbx_strand_id
1 'polypeptide(L)'
;MKISTILNFALALALVFLCAKLVMSGAVGSQAAASDDVVYNNILLRTSVRAYQGKAVERDKVEKLLRAGMAAPTAVNKQPWNFVVVTEKKLLAALAETNAQADFAKDAPLAIVVCGDMTKAIEGAGRDFWVQDCAAATENILLAAHAMGLGAVWTGAYPLEERSSEMGKVLKLPETMVPLSMIVIGYPKGETKAKNKWDAQKVSYNVYGRQEI
;
A
#
# COMPACT_ATOMS: atom_id res chain seq x y z
N MET A 1 1.12 -4.28 66.23
CA MET A 1 1.98 -4.51 65.07
C MET A 1 3.23 -3.64 65.22
N LYS A 2 4.44 -4.20 65.16
CA LYS A 2 5.67 -3.42 65.39
C LYS A 2 5.89 -2.43 64.22
N ILE A 3 6.34 -1.19 64.54
CA ILE A 3 6.58 -0.12 63.57
C ILE A 3 7.46 -0.61 62.38
N SER A 4 8.39 -1.53 62.65
CA SER A 4 9.26 -2.13 61.60
C SER A 4 8.47 -2.93 60.55
N THR A 5 7.35 -3.57 60.95
CA THR A 5 6.52 -4.37 60.02
C THR A 5 5.75 -3.46 59.06
N ILE A 6 5.26 -2.32 59.55
CA ILE A 6 4.55 -1.31 58.72
C ILE A 6 5.52 -0.68 57.70
N LEU A 7 6.74 -0.36 58.17
CA LEU A 7 7.77 0.26 57.30
C LEU A 7 8.22 -0.70 56.18
N ASN A 8 8.38 -1.97 56.49
CA ASN A 8 8.73 -3.02 55.49
C ASN A 8 7.61 -3.22 54.46
N PHE A 9 6.33 -3.17 54.88
CA PHE A 9 5.20 -3.26 53.95
C PHE A 9 5.12 -2.05 53.03
N ALA A 10 5.34 -0.83 53.52
CA ALA A 10 5.38 0.38 52.73
C ALA A 10 6.52 0.36 51.72
N LEU A 11 7.71 -0.11 52.12
CA LEU A 11 8.85 -0.23 51.22
C LEU A 11 8.62 -1.26 50.09
N ALA A 12 8.02 -2.39 50.43
CA ALA A 12 7.68 -3.43 49.46
C ALA A 12 6.66 -2.93 48.42
N LEU A 13 5.61 -2.20 48.86
CA LEU A 13 4.64 -1.57 47.97
C LEU A 13 5.27 -0.51 47.06
N ALA A 14 6.18 0.31 47.58
CA ALA A 14 6.90 1.32 46.78
C ALA A 14 7.80 0.66 45.72
N LEU A 15 8.46 -0.46 46.07
CA LEU A 15 9.30 -1.21 45.15
C LEU A 15 8.49 -1.85 44.02
N VAL A 16 7.33 -2.44 44.34
CA VAL A 16 6.41 -3.03 43.35
C VAL A 16 5.89 -1.93 42.40
N PHE A 17 5.54 -0.75 42.93
CA PHE A 17 5.08 0.36 42.11
C PHE A 17 6.18 0.92 41.20
N LEU A 18 7.42 0.98 41.68
CA LEU A 18 8.58 1.40 40.90
C LEU A 18 8.91 0.40 39.79
N CYS A 19 8.88 -0.90 40.10
CA CYS A 19 9.07 -1.96 39.10
C CYS A 19 7.96 -1.94 38.03
N ALA A 20 6.70 -1.73 38.42
CA ALA A 20 5.59 -1.60 37.49
C ALA A 20 5.74 -0.40 36.55
N LYS A 21 6.18 0.75 37.07
CA LYS A 21 6.50 1.93 36.26
C LYS A 21 7.66 1.70 35.28
N LEU A 22 8.72 1.03 35.71
CA LEU A 22 9.86 0.68 34.85
C LEU A 22 9.47 -0.28 33.73
N VAL A 23 8.66 -1.31 34.04
CA VAL A 23 8.14 -2.24 33.03
C VAL A 23 7.23 -1.54 32.03
N MET A 24 6.33 -0.67 32.47
CA MET A 24 5.45 0.11 31.57
C MET A 24 6.24 1.11 30.73
N SER A 25 7.25 1.79 31.29
CA SER A 25 8.12 2.71 30.55
C SER A 25 8.97 1.99 29.51
N GLY A 26 9.51 0.81 29.85
CA GLY A 26 10.26 -0.02 28.90
C GLY A 26 9.37 -0.60 27.77
N ALA A 27 8.13 -0.96 28.09
CA ALA A 27 7.17 -1.46 27.10
C ALA A 27 6.75 -0.37 26.09
N VAL A 28 6.57 0.87 26.56
CA VAL A 28 6.20 2.01 25.68
C VAL A 28 7.36 2.37 24.75
N GLY A 29 8.60 2.41 25.23
CA GLY A 29 9.78 2.67 24.40
C GLY A 29 10.06 1.56 23.38
N SER A 30 9.89 0.29 23.79
CA SER A 30 10.04 -0.86 22.89
C SER A 30 8.94 -0.93 21.82
N GLN A 31 7.72 -0.50 22.14
CA GLN A 31 6.61 -0.52 21.19
C GLN A 31 6.71 0.60 20.13
N ALA A 32 7.26 1.76 20.47
CA ALA A 32 7.53 2.83 19.52
C ALA A 32 8.66 2.45 18.54
N ALA A 33 9.79 1.95 19.04
CA ALA A 33 10.89 1.49 18.20
C ALA A 33 10.50 0.31 17.30
N ALA A 34 9.67 -0.63 17.81
CA ALA A 34 9.12 -1.72 17.00
C ALA A 34 8.14 -1.23 15.93
N SER A 35 7.45 -0.09 16.12
CA SER A 35 6.51 0.47 15.12
C SER A 35 7.23 1.09 13.93
N ASP A 36 8.34 1.78 14.14
CA ASP A 36 9.13 2.41 13.08
C ASP A 36 9.75 1.33 12.17
N ASP A 37 10.29 0.28 12.74
CA ASP A 37 10.82 -0.87 12.00
C ASP A 37 9.73 -1.62 11.22
N VAL A 38 8.51 -1.73 11.75
CA VAL A 38 7.40 -2.42 11.07
C VAL A 38 7.03 -1.73 9.75
N VAL A 39 6.85 -0.42 9.76
CA VAL A 39 6.50 0.34 8.53
C VAL A 39 7.65 0.29 7.54
N TYR A 40 8.86 0.54 8.00
CA TYR A 40 10.06 0.54 7.15
C TYR A 40 10.28 -0.83 6.50
N ASN A 41 10.22 -1.91 7.28
CA ASN A 41 10.36 -3.28 6.77
C ASN A 41 9.23 -3.65 5.80
N ASN A 42 7.98 -3.21 6.05
CA ASN A 42 6.87 -3.43 5.12
C ASN A 42 7.17 -2.82 3.74
N ILE A 43 7.76 -1.63 3.69
CA ILE A 43 8.17 -0.97 2.45
C ILE A 43 9.29 -1.75 1.75
N LEU A 44 10.34 -2.14 2.50
CA LEU A 44 11.52 -2.82 1.93
C LEU A 44 11.20 -4.24 1.44
N LEU A 45 10.33 -4.96 2.15
CA LEU A 45 10.03 -6.36 1.87
C LEU A 45 8.93 -6.55 0.84
N ARG A 46 8.12 -5.50 0.55
CA ARG A 46 7.11 -5.58 -0.50
C ARG A 46 7.75 -5.94 -1.84
N THR A 47 7.19 -6.93 -2.49
CA THR A 47 7.60 -7.36 -3.83
C THR A 47 6.40 -7.58 -4.75
N SER A 48 6.63 -7.57 -6.07
CA SER A 48 5.60 -7.82 -7.08
C SER A 48 5.33 -9.32 -7.19
N VAL A 49 4.11 -9.74 -6.88
CA VAL A 49 3.63 -11.13 -6.94
C VAL A 49 2.74 -11.30 -8.15
N ARG A 50 2.98 -12.35 -8.94
CA ARG A 50 2.25 -12.66 -10.19
C ARG A 50 1.70 -14.08 -10.24
N ALA A 51 1.80 -14.83 -9.14
CA ALA A 51 1.22 -16.16 -9.00
C ALA A 51 0.42 -16.22 -7.70
N TYR A 52 -0.83 -16.63 -7.79
CA TYR A 52 -1.77 -16.57 -6.70
C TYR A 52 -2.39 -17.93 -6.40
N GLN A 53 -2.80 -18.12 -5.14
CA GLN A 53 -3.66 -19.23 -4.76
C GLN A 53 -5.08 -18.94 -5.26
N GLY A 54 -5.87 -20.01 -5.49
CA GLY A 54 -7.28 -19.88 -5.88
C GLY A 54 -8.22 -19.38 -4.78
N LYS A 55 -7.67 -18.89 -3.67
CA LYS A 55 -8.43 -18.41 -2.51
C LYS A 55 -8.93 -16.98 -2.74
N ALA A 56 -10.22 -16.74 -2.52
CA ALA A 56 -10.78 -15.39 -2.55
C ALA A 56 -10.18 -14.49 -1.48
N VAL A 57 -10.08 -13.19 -1.76
CA VAL A 57 -9.69 -12.17 -0.78
C VAL A 57 -10.94 -11.75 -0.02
N GLU A 58 -10.85 -11.74 1.31
CA GLU A 58 -11.94 -11.41 2.21
C GLU A 58 -12.39 -9.95 2.03
N ARG A 59 -13.70 -9.71 2.14
CA ARG A 59 -14.31 -8.39 1.91
C ARG A 59 -13.74 -7.29 2.82
N ASP A 60 -13.44 -7.63 4.07
CA ASP A 60 -12.84 -6.68 5.02
C ASP A 60 -11.42 -6.26 4.61
N LYS A 61 -10.65 -7.17 4.01
CA LYS A 61 -9.33 -6.85 3.43
C LYS A 61 -9.47 -5.96 2.21
N VAL A 62 -10.44 -6.22 1.33
CA VAL A 62 -10.72 -5.35 0.17
C VAL A 62 -11.07 -3.94 0.64
N GLU A 63 -11.92 -3.79 1.66
CA GLU A 63 -12.25 -2.48 2.21
C GLU A 63 -11.00 -1.78 2.80
N LYS A 64 -10.13 -2.48 3.51
CA LYS A 64 -8.88 -1.92 4.03
C LYS A 64 -7.94 -1.46 2.91
N LEU A 65 -7.85 -2.20 1.81
CA LEU A 65 -7.09 -1.81 0.63
C LEU A 65 -7.60 -0.49 0.04
N LEU A 66 -8.91 -0.36 -0.12
CA LEU A 66 -9.53 0.85 -0.65
C LEU A 66 -9.33 2.05 0.29
N ARG A 67 -9.49 1.85 1.59
CA ARG A 67 -9.20 2.91 2.60
C ARG A 67 -7.74 3.35 2.55
N ALA A 68 -6.80 2.42 2.38
CA ALA A 68 -5.38 2.75 2.22
C ALA A 68 -5.14 3.59 0.96
N GLY A 69 -5.75 3.22 -0.18
CA GLY A 69 -5.69 4.01 -1.40
C GLY A 69 -6.25 5.42 -1.22
N MET A 70 -7.41 5.54 -0.59
CA MET A 70 -8.07 6.84 -0.32
C MET A 70 -7.32 7.69 0.72
N ALA A 71 -6.40 7.13 1.49
CA ALA A 71 -5.55 7.88 2.41
C ALA A 71 -4.35 8.53 1.73
N ALA A 72 -4.14 8.31 0.43
CA ALA A 72 -3.05 8.93 -0.31
C ALA A 72 -3.22 10.47 -0.38
N PRO A 73 -2.11 11.23 -0.33
CA PRO A 73 -2.16 12.66 -0.59
C PRO A 73 -2.53 12.92 -2.05
N THR A 74 -3.15 14.06 -2.31
CA THR A 74 -3.45 14.53 -3.67
C THR A 74 -3.13 16.01 -3.83
N ALA A 75 -2.78 16.43 -5.02
CA ALA A 75 -2.51 17.81 -5.33
C ALA A 75 -3.73 18.69 -4.95
N VAL A 76 -3.51 19.68 -4.09
CA VAL A 76 -4.52 20.58 -3.51
C VAL A 76 -5.79 19.86 -3.01
N ASN A 77 -5.63 18.62 -2.55
CA ASN A 77 -6.72 17.77 -2.03
C ASN A 77 -7.86 17.52 -3.03
N LYS A 78 -7.55 17.41 -4.32
CA LYS A 78 -8.55 17.18 -5.37
C LYS A 78 -9.17 15.79 -5.35
N GLN A 79 -8.47 14.78 -4.84
CA GLN A 79 -8.96 13.40 -4.71
C GLN A 79 -9.54 12.85 -6.03
N PRO A 80 -8.80 12.92 -7.15
CA PRO A 80 -9.34 12.55 -8.46
C PRO A 80 -9.43 11.03 -8.65
N TRP A 81 -8.86 10.24 -7.75
CA TRP A 81 -8.84 8.79 -7.86
C TRP A 81 -10.23 8.17 -7.67
N ASN A 82 -10.51 7.15 -8.47
CA ASN A 82 -11.63 6.22 -8.33
C ASN A 82 -11.10 4.80 -8.44
N PHE A 83 -11.81 3.85 -7.85
CA PHE A 83 -11.39 2.46 -7.76
C PHE A 83 -12.49 1.54 -8.28
N VAL A 84 -12.14 0.66 -9.23
CA VAL A 84 -13.03 -0.39 -9.69
C VAL A 84 -12.50 -1.73 -9.19
N VAL A 85 -13.28 -2.38 -8.33
CA VAL A 85 -12.95 -3.69 -7.76
C VAL A 85 -13.52 -4.77 -8.67
N VAL A 86 -12.67 -5.68 -9.13
CA VAL A 86 -13.05 -6.74 -10.07
C VAL A 86 -12.73 -8.10 -9.45
N THR A 87 -13.75 -8.93 -9.29
CA THR A 87 -13.66 -10.31 -8.80
C THR A 87 -14.27 -11.33 -9.76
N GLU A 88 -15.00 -10.85 -10.78
CA GLU A 88 -15.61 -11.71 -11.78
C GLU A 88 -14.56 -12.27 -12.74
N LYS A 89 -14.49 -13.59 -12.82
CA LYS A 89 -13.51 -14.31 -13.65
C LYS A 89 -13.51 -13.85 -15.12
N LYS A 90 -14.70 -13.60 -15.69
CA LYS A 90 -14.82 -13.13 -17.08
C LYS A 90 -14.21 -11.74 -17.27
N LEU A 91 -14.42 -10.83 -16.31
CA LEU A 91 -13.84 -9.48 -16.36
C LEU A 91 -12.33 -9.50 -16.10
N LEU A 92 -11.85 -10.35 -15.17
CA LEU A 92 -10.42 -10.53 -14.94
C LEU A 92 -9.70 -11.05 -16.19
N ALA A 93 -10.29 -12.00 -16.90
CA ALA A 93 -9.78 -12.50 -18.17
C ALA A 93 -9.76 -11.41 -19.24
N ALA A 94 -10.85 -10.67 -19.41
CA ALA A 94 -10.93 -9.58 -20.38
C ALA A 94 -9.92 -8.44 -20.06
N LEU A 95 -9.70 -8.12 -18.78
CA LEU A 95 -8.68 -7.16 -18.36
C LEU A 95 -7.27 -7.68 -18.63
N ALA A 96 -7.01 -8.98 -18.48
CA ALA A 96 -5.72 -9.58 -18.81
C ALA A 96 -5.38 -9.42 -20.30
N GLU A 97 -6.37 -9.53 -21.18
CA GLU A 97 -6.22 -9.36 -22.63
C GLU A 97 -5.76 -7.94 -23.03
N THR A 98 -6.12 -6.90 -22.24
CA THR A 98 -5.70 -5.52 -22.51
C THR A 98 -4.18 -5.32 -22.32
N ASN A 99 -3.48 -6.28 -21.71
CA ASN A 99 -2.04 -6.20 -21.44
C ASN A 99 -1.40 -7.59 -21.45
N ALA A 100 -0.78 -7.98 -22.55
CA ALA A 100 -0.12 -9.27 -22.69
C ALA A 100 0.91 -9.60 -21.57
N GLN A 101 1.47 -8.58 -20.91
CA GLN A 101 2.38 -8.74 -19.78
C GLN A 101 1.64 -8.99 -18.44
N ALA A 102 0.32 -8.94 -18.44
CA ALA A 102 -0.53 -9.14 -17.28
C ALA A 102 -1.47 -10.35 -17.43
N ASP A 103 -1.15 -11.32 -18.31
CA ASP A 103 -1.95 -12.52 -18.55
C ASP A 103 -2.29 -13.31 -17.27
N PHE A 104 -1.39 -13.26 -16.27
CA PHE A 104 -1.61 -13.85 -14.94
C PHE A 104 -2.83 -13.27 -14.19
N ALA A 105 -3.37 -12.12 -14.60
CA ALA A 105 -4.53 -11.50 -13.96
C ALA A 105 -5.80 -12.36 -14.10
N LYS A 106 -5.93 -13.15 -15.16
CA LYS A 106 -7.04 -14.08 -15.37
C LYS A 106 -7.15 -15.17 -14.28
N ASP A 107 -6.02 -15.51 -13.66
CA ASP A 107 -5.92 -16.54 -12.62
C ASP A 107 -6.01 -15.95 -11.20
N ALA A 108 -5.98 -14.64 -11.07
CA ALA A 108 -6.07 -13.96 -9.79
C ALA A 108 -7.51 -13.95 -9.23
N PRO A 109 -7.68 -13.88 -7.90
CA PRO A 109 -8.99 -13.75 -7.29
C PRO A 109 -9.55 -12.33 -7.30
N LEU A 110 -8.67 -11.30 -7.50
CA LEU A 110 -9.02 -9.90 -7.34
C LEU A 110 -8.13 -9.02 -8.20
N ALA A 111 -8.72 -8.01 -8.82
CA ALA A 111 -8.01 -6.83 -9.32
C ALA A 111 -8.68 -5.56 -8.82
N ILE A 112 -7.88 -4.49 -8.62
CA ILE A 112 -8.38 -3.13 -8.39
C ILE A 112 -7.81 -2.25 -9.49
N VAL A 113 -8.68 -1.66 -10.30
CA VAL A 113 -8.29 -0.68 -11.31
C VAL A 113 -8.40 0.71 -10.69
N VAL A 114 -7.28 1.42 -10.68
CA VAL A 114 -7.20 2.80 -10.19
C VAL A 114 -7.36 3.73 -11.39
N CYS A 115 -8.38 4.57 -11.33
CA CYS A 115 -8.72 5.52 -12.40
C CYS A 115 -8.63 6.96 -11.91
N GLY A 116 -8.23 7.87 -12.78
CA GLY A 116 -8.38 9.31 -12.56
C GLY A 116 -9.70 9.82 -13.11
N ASP A 117 -10.43 10.58 -12.30
CA ASP A 117 -11.60 11.35 -12.70
C ASP A 117 -11.14 12.71 -13.26
N MET A 118 -11.20 12.86 -14.58
CA MET A 118 -10.74 14.07 -15.26
C MET A 118 -11.61 15.29 -14.96
N THR A 119 -12.79 15.11 -14.39
CA THR A 119 -13.64 16.24 -13.94
C THR A 119 -13.14 16.83 -12.62
N LYS A 120 -12.35 16.06 -11.85
CA LYS A 120 -11.73 16.49 -10.58
C LYS A 120 -10.25 16.84 -10.71
N ALA A 121 -9.61 16.49 -11.83
CA ALA A 121 -8.22 16.87 -12.08
C ALA A 121 -8.05 18.39 -12.03
N ILE A 122 -6.84 18.86 -11.70
CA ILE A 122 -6.52 20.28 -11.76
C ILE A 122 -6.60 20.73 -13.22
N GLU A 123 -7.13 21.92 -13.46
CA GLU A 123 -7.20 22.49 -14.80
C GLU A 123 -5.85 23.07 -15.28
N GLY A 124 -5.69 23.20 -16.60
CA GLY A 124 -4.52 23.81 -17.21
C GLY A 124 -3.22 23.03 -16.96
N ALA A 125 -2.14 23.73 -16.67
CA ALA A 125 -0.79 23.16 -16.53
C ALA A 125 -0.66 22.13 -15.39
N GLY A 126 -1.56 22.15 -14.41
CA GLY A 126 -1.56 21.20 -13.31
C GLY A 126 -2.33 19.90 -13.59
N ARG A 127 -2.87 19.74 -14.80
CA ARG A 127 -3.74 18.61 -15.12
C ARG A 127 -3.10 17.25 -14.81
N ASP A 128 -1.84 17.07 -15.14
CA ASP A 128 -1.14 15.79 -15.02
C ASP A 128 -0.83 15.36 -13.58
N PHE A 129 -1.10 16.20 -12.58
CA PHE A 129 -0.98 15.80 -11.18
C PHE A 129 -1.89 14.62 -10.81
N TRP A 130 -3.00 14.40 -11.54
CA TRP A 130 -3.85 13.22 -11.33
C TRP A 130 -3.08 11.91 -11.45
N VAL A 131 -2.05 11.86 -12.28
CA VAL A 131 -1.19 10.68 -12.44
C VAL A 131 -0.42 10.40 -11.15
N GLN A 132 0.14 11.44 -10.54
CA GLN A 132 0.87 11.32 -9.27
C GLN A 132 -0.08 10.95 -8.13
N ASP A 133 -1.26 11.56 -8.07
CA ASP A 133 -2.30 11.30 -7.08
C ASP A 133 -2.76 9.83 -7.12
N CYS A 134 -3.08 9.33 -8.31
CA CYS A 134 -3.48 7.93 -8.51
C CYS A 134 -2.31 6.96 -8.31
N ALA A 135 -1.06 7.35 -8.61
CA ALA A 135 0.13 6.55 -8.34
C ALA A 135 0.38 6.41 -6.83
N ALA A 136 0.23 7.49 -6.06
CA ALA A 136 0.32 7.44 -4.60
C ALA A 136 -0.75 6.51 -3.99
N ALA A 137 -2.00 6.58 -4.47
CA ALA A 137 -3.07 5.69 -4.05
C ALA A 137 -2.76 4.22 -4.41
N THR A 138 -2.19 3.97 -5.59
CA THR A 138 -1.77 2.64 -6.04
C THR A 138 -0.71 2.06 -5.10
N GLU A 139 0.34 2.81 -4.76
CA GLU A 139 1.41 2.34 -3.87
C GLU A 139 0.89 2.07 -2.45
N ASN A 140 0.00 2.92 -1.92
CA ASN A 140 -0.64 2.67 -0.62
C ASN A 140 -1.39 1.32 -0.61
N ILE A 141 -2.10 0.99 -1.69
CA ILE A 141 -2.79 -0.32 -1.82
C ILE A 141 -1.77 -1.46 -1.84
N LEU A 142 -0.65 -1.32 -2.56
CA LEU A 142 0.40 -2.34 -2.62
C LEU A 142 1.02 -2.60 -1.25
N LEU A 143 1.32 -1.54 -0.49
CA LEU A 143 1.88 -1.63 0.86
C LEU A 143 0.88 -2.26 1.84
N ALA A 144 -0.39 -1.86 1.77
CA ALA A 144 -1.45 -2.43 2.59
C ALA A 144 -1.69 -3.91 2.27
N ALA A 145 -1.64 -4.31 0.99
CA ALA A 145 -1.74 -5.71 0.58
C ALA A 145 -0.62 -6.54 1.21
N HIS A 146 0.63 -6.07 1.12
CA HIS A 146 1.78 -6.75 1.71
C HIS A 146 1.65 -6.90 3.24
N ALA A 147 1.27 -5.83 3.94
CA ALA A 147 1.06 -5.84 5.38
C ALA A 147 -0.03 -6.84 5.84
N MET A 148 -1.00 -7.14 4.97
CA MET A 148 -2.07 -8.12 5.24
C MET A 148 -1.75 -9.54 4.76
N GLY A 149 -0.50 -9.83 4.34
CA GLY A 149 -0.07 -11.13 3.83
C GLY A 149 -0.61 -11.44 2.42
N LEU A 150 -1.06 -10.43 1.68
CA LEU A 150 -1.46 -10.56 0.29
C LEU A 150 -0.27 -10.26 -0.64
N GLY A 151 -0.23 -10.94 -1.78
CA GLY A 151 0.63 -10.60 -2.90
C GLY A 151 -0.08 -9.63 -3.84
N ALA A 152 0.64 -8.64 -4.33
CA ALA A 152 0.10 -7.70 -5.30
C ALA A 152 1.14 -7.28 -6.33
N VAL A 153 0.67 -6.84 -7.50
CA VAL A 153 1.53 -6.25 -8.53
C VAL A 153 0.79 -5.12 -9.24
N TRP A 154 1.52 -4.04 -9.50
CA TRP A 154 1.10 -2.94 -10.34
C TRP A 154 1.31 -3.29 -11.80
N THR A 155 0.25 -3.23 -12.61
CA THR A 155 0.33 -3.24 -14.08
C THR A 155 -0.14 -1.87 -14.60
N GLY A 156 0.72 -1.18 -15.36
CA GLY A 156 0.40 0.15 -15.87
C GLY A 156 -0.58 0.12 -17.03
N ALA A 157 -1.49 1.07 -17.06
CA ALA A 157 -2.35 1.37 -18.21
C ALA A 157 -1.92 2.70 -18.84
N TYR A 158 -2.19 3.83 -18.20
CA TYR A 158 -1.67 5.13 -18.63
C TYR A 158 -0.13 5.19 -18.45
N PRO A 159 0.66 5.82 -19.35
CA PRO A 159 0.25 6.67 -20.48
C PRO A 159 0.01 5.94 -21.81
N LEU A 160 -0.15 4.62 -21.82
CA LEU A 160 -0.44 3.88 -23.04
C LEU A 160 -1.94 4.01 -23.34
N GLU A 161 -2.28 4.98 -24.20
CA GLU A 161 -3.67 5.37 -24.50
C GLU A 161 -4.54 4.19 -24.96
N GLU A 162 -4.02 3.34 -25.83
CA GLU A 162 -4.73 2.15 -26.33
C GLU A 162 -5.10 1.22 -25.16
N ARG A 163 -4.13 0.90 -24.29
CA ARG A 163 -4.35 0.03 -23.12
C ARG A 163 -5.35 0.63 -22.14
N SER A 164 -5.22 1.92 -21.86
CA SER A 164 -6.11 2.64 -20.95
C SER A 164 -7.54 2.67 -21.52
N SER A 165 -7.70 2.92 -22.82
CA SER A 165 -8.99 2.93 -23.52
C SER A 165 -9.65 1.54 -23.52
N GLU A 166 -8.91 0.49 -23.86
CA GLU A 166 -9.45 -0.88 -23.88
C GLU A 166 -9.89 -1.33 -22.47
N MET A 167 -9.08 -1.04 -21.45
CA MET A 167 -9.47 -1.30 -20.06
C MET A 167 -10.75 -0.53 -19.68
N GLY A 168 -10.86 0.73 -20.11
CA GLY A 168 -12.07 1.53 -19.93
C GLY A 168 -13.30 0.91 -20.59
N LYS A 169 -13.17 0.36 -21.80
CA LYS A 169 -14.25 -0.34 -22.51
C LYS A 169 -14.69 -1.61 -21.76
N VAL A 170 -13.74 -2.43 -21.32
CA VAL A 170 -14.02 -3.65 -20.53
C VAL A 170 -14.82 -3.33 -19.27
N LEU A 171 -14.47 -2.24 -18.59
CA LEU A 171 -15.12 -1.82 -17.35
C LEU A 171 -16.32 -0.88 -17.55
N LYS A 172 -16.65 -0.54 -18.80
CA LYS A 172 -17.73 0.41 -19.16
C LYS A 172 -17.57 1.75 -18.44
N LEU A 173 -16.35 2.26 -18.38
CA LEU A 173 -16.07 3.55 -17.75
C LEU A 173 -16.59 4.70 -18.63
N PRO A 174 -17.08 5.80 -18.03
CA PRO A 174 -17.36 7.01 -18.80
C PRO A 174 -16.05 7.62 -19.32
N GLU A 175 -16.10 8.43 -20.38
CA GLU A 175 -14.92 9.05 -21.02
C GLU A 175 -14.10 9.93 -20.07
N THR A 176 -14.72 10.42 -19.00
CA THR A 176 -14.05 11.22 -17.97
C THR A 176 -13.19 10.39 -17.02
N MET A 177 -13.31 9.06 -17.03
CA MET A 177 -12.54 8.15 -16.17
C MET A 177 -11.39 7.51 -16.95
N VAL A 178 -10.17 7.82 -16.57
CA VAL A 178 -8.95 7.32 -17.23
C VAL A 178 -8.25 6.29 -16.35
N PRO A 179 -8.20 5.00 -16.73
CA PRO A 179 -7.43 4.00 -16.02
C PRO A 179 -5.94 4.32 -15.97
N LEU A 180 -5.39 4.50 -14.77
CA LEU A 180 -3.95 4.65 -14.55
C LEU A 180 -3.25 3.29 -14.48
N SER A 181 -3.81 2.39 -13.68
CA SER A 181 -3.20 1.11 -13.35
C SER A 181 -4.23 0.06 -12.98
N MET A 182 -3.85 -1.21 -13.16
CA MET A 182 -4.53 -2.34 -12.55
C MET A 182 -3.62 -2.99 -11.52
N ILE A 183 -4.09 -3.12 -10.29
CA ILE A 183 -3.42 -3.84 -9.21
C ILE A 183 -4.03 -5.24 -9.16
N VAL A 184 -3.24 -6.25 -9.48
CA VAL A 184 -3.66 -7.66 -9.39
C VAL A 184 -3.27 -8.18 -8.02
N ILE A 185 -4.22 -8.78 -7.29
CA ILE A 185 -4.10 -9.08 -5.85
C ILE A 185 -4.61 -10.48 -5.56
N GLY A 186 -3.93 -11.17 -4.62
CA GLY A 186 -4.35 -12.47 -4.11
C GLY A 186 -3.37 -13.01 -3.08
N TYR A 187 -3.63 -14.17 -2.52
CA TYR A 187 -2.68 -14.85 -1.67
C TYR A 187 -1.51 -15.38 -2.52
N PRO A 188 -0.24 -15.11 -2.16
CA PRO A 188 0.90 -15.57 -2.93
C PRO A 188 0.91 -17.10 -3.08
N LYS A 189 1.26 -17.59 -4.27
CA LYS A 189 1.56 -19.01 -4.50
C LYS A 189 3.06 -19.18 -4.51
N GLY A 190 3.61 -19.75 -3.44
CA GLY A 190 5.03 -19.93 -3.24
C GLY A 190 5.71 -18.77 -2.51
N GLU A 191 7.02 -18.86 -2.36
CA GLU A 191 7.86 -17.87 -1.69
C GLU A 191 8.04 -16.62 -2.54
N THR A 192 8.07 -15.49 -1.86
CA THR A 192 8.34 -14.18 -2.47
C THR A 192 9.66 -13.63 -1.91
N LYS A 193 10.52 -13.08 -2.79
CA LYS A 193 11.81 -12.52 -2.37
C LYS A 193 11.88 -11.04 -2.72
N ALA A 194 12.11 -10.22 -1.71
CA ALA A 194 12.38 -8.81 -1.88
C ALA A 194 13.73 -8.58 -2.60
N LYS A 195 13.83 -7.47 -3.32
CA LYS A 195 15.06 -7.05 -4.01
C LYS A 195 15.66 -5.87 -3.25
N ASN A 196 16.95 -5.96 -2.91
CA ASN A 196 17.68 -4.78 -2.48
C ASN A 196 17.90 -3.87 -3.70
N LYS A 197 17.36 -2.65 -3.61
CA LYS A 197 17.43 -1.63 -4.68
C LYS A 197 18.23 -0.41 -4.25
N TRP A 198 18.82 -0.44 -3.05
CA TRP A 198 19.64 0.67 -2.56
C TRP A 198 20.85 0.88 -3.47
N ASP A 199 21.03 2.11 -3.89
CA ASP A 199 22.13 2.55 -4.73
C ASP A 199 22.53 3.96 -4.29
N ALA A 200 23.65 4.07 -3.58
CA ALA A 200 24.15 5.34 -3.05
C ALA A 200 24.47 6.35 -4.16
N GLN A 201 24.79 5.88 -5.39
CA GLN A 201 25.08 6.78 -6.51
C GLN A 201 23.88 7.59 -6.98
N LYS A 202 22.66 7.17 -6.60
CA LYS A 202 21.41 7.89 -6.89
C LYS A 202 21.06 8.95 -5.87
N VAL A 203 21.90 9.14 -4.85
CA VAL A 203 21.69 10.12 -3.77
C VAL A 203 22.65 11.27 -3.97
N SER A 204 22.15 12.49 -3.94
CA SER A 204 22.95 13.72 -3.95
C SER A 204 22.54 14.61 -2.80
N TYR A 205 23.48 15.27 -2.17
CA TYR A 205 23.23 16.17 -1.03
C TYR A 205 23.33 17.63 -1.48
N ASN A 206 22.31 18.42 -1.17
CA ASN A 206 22.15 19.85 -1.47
C ASN A 206 22.08 20.19 -2.97
N VAL A 207 23.04 19.72 -3.78
CA VAL A 207 23.07 19.92 -5.24
C VAL A 207 23.31 18.60 -5.95
N TYR A 208 22.83 18.46 -7.19
CA TYR A 208 22.98 17.24 -7.97
C TYR A 208 24.46 16.90 -8.17
N GLY A 209 24.78 15.61 -8.00
CA GLY A 209 26.14 15.07 -8.14
C GLY A 209 27.02 15.17 -6.90
N ARG A 210 26.61 15.90 -5.85
CA ARG A 210 27.35 15.96 -4.58
C ARG A 210 27.02 14.74 -3.70
N GLN A 211 28.02 13.92 -3.36
CA GLN A 211 27.85 12.65 -2.63
C GLN A 211 27.98 12.80 -1.09
N GLU A 212 28.47 13.93 -0.61
CA GLU A 212 28.69 14.21 0.84
C GLU A 212 27.91 15.46 1.28
N ILE A 213 27.52 15.49 2.58
CA ILE A 213 26.82 16.63 3.19
C ILE A 213 27.77 17.79 3.43
#